data_01b3e8e65fca08881f86f5e84e67363b
#
_entry.id   01b3e8e65fca08881f86f5e84e67363b
#
_cell.length_a   1.000
_cell.length_b   1.000
_cell.length_c   1.000
_cell.angle_alpha   90.00
_cell.angle_beta   90.00
_cell.angle_gamma   90.00
#
_symmetry.space_group_name_H-M   'P 1'
#
loop_
_entity.id
_entity.type
_entity.pdbx_description
1 polymer ?
#
loop_
_entity_poly.entity_id
_entity_poly.type
_entity_poly.pdbx_seq_one_letter_code
_entity_poly.pdbx_strand_id
1 'polypeptide(L)'
;VWNPGSGYAMCAMSGAKLVLMENRFVPARFKDGYGPVGAWFLLFKARATNAFDEDYVAKHKEELKKFAPYSEASVVGTCLRNHAMLIEMKEGRGPILMHTEWALQEAEKKMDKKEFKHLIAEAWEDFLDMCVGQAGLWACLNIEPEKKPSEIMPTEPYFLGSHAGCAGAWCCGPDEEWVPEEYKKPWREIGLYNRMTTVKGLFCAGDTVGASGHKFSSGSHVEGRIAAKAMVKFCLDHKDYKPAIKETAEELKKEIYGPWYRFEQYKNATTVYEVNPNYLIPRHIQARLMKLMDEYVAGTSTYYMTNKIMLERGLELLRMLKEDMELAAARDLHELMRAWENRHRVWTAEAHLLHILFREETRYPGYYYRADYPNIDDANWRCFTLSRWNPETKQWELETYPYVQIIPDPLGP
;
A
#
# COMPACT_ATOMS: atom_id res chain seq x y z
N VAL A 1 -5.13 6.39 10.01
CA VAL A 1 -5.16 5.21 9.17
C VAL A 1 -5.39 3.99 10.04
N TRP A 2 -6.42 3.22 9.74
CA TRP A 2 -6.93 2.16 10.60
C TRP A 2 -6.53 0.75 10.14
N ASN A 3 -5.71 0.67 9.08
CA ASN A 3 -5.31 -0.60 8.50
C ASN A 3 -3.79 -0.81 8.61
N PRO A 4 -3.31 -1.58 9.60
CA PRO A 4 -1.88 -1.77 9.87
C PRO A 4 -1.22 -2.86 9.01
N GLY A 5 -1.90 -3.38 7.97
CA GLY A 5 -1.38 -4.47 7.14
C GLY A 5 -1.50 -5.86 7.78
N SER A 6 -2.43 -6.03 8.73
CA SER A 6 -2.59 -7.30 9.45
C SER A 6 -2.87 -8.49 8.53
N GLY A 7 -3.62 -8.28 7.43
CA GLY A 7 -3.89 -9.34 6.46
C GLY A 7 -2.62 -9.89 5.81
N TYR A 8 -1.70 -9.02 5.39
CA TYR A 8 -0.39 -9.43 4.84
C TYR A 8 0.46 -10.16 5.88
N ALA A 9 0.54 -9.60 7.09
CA ALA A 9 1.29 -10.20 8.19
C ALA A 9 0.77 -11.59 8.56
N MET A 10 -0.53 -11.76 8.73
CA MET A 10 -1.15 -13.05 9.04
C MET A 10 -0.90 -14.08 7.95
N CYS A 11 -0.96 -13.69 6.67
CA CYS A 11 -0.60 -14.56 5.56
C CYS A 11 0.88 -14.98 5.63
N ALA A 12 1.79 -14.04 5.85
CA ALA A 12 3.22 -14.34 6.00
C ALA A 12 3.49 -15.27 7.19
N MET A 13 2.94 -14.96 8.37
CA MET A 13 3.08 -15.77 9.59
C MET A 13 2.55 -17.20 9.43
N SER A 14 1.52 -17.39 8.60
CA SER A 14 0.98 -18.72 8.28
C SER A 14 1.79 -19.49 7.22
N GLY A 15 2.84 -18.90 6.67
CA GLY A 15 3.68 -19.48 5.61
C GLY A 15 3.08 -19.38 4.20
N ALA A 16 2.03 -18.57 4.02
CA ALA A 16 1.51 -18.25 2.70
C ALA A 16 2.48 -17.38 1.93
N LYS A 17 2.58 -17.58 0.61
CA LYS A 17 3.37 -16.71 -0.26
C LYS A 17 2.71 -15.34 -0.41
N LEU A 18 3.54 -14.30 -0.37
CA LEU A 18 3.18 -12.94 -0.74
C LEU A 18 3.72 -12.63 -2.14
N VAL A 19 3.05 -11.74 -2.86
CA VAL A 19 3.39 -11.36 -4.24
C VAL A 19 3.55 -9.86 -4.35
N LEU A 20 4.55 -9.41 -5.15
CA LEU A 20 4.78 -8.02 -5.55
C LEU A 20 4.80 -7.03 -4.37
N MET A 21 5.35 -7.44 -3.22
CA MET A 21 5.39 -6.60 -2.02
C MET A 21 6.30 -5.37 -2.17
N GLU A 22 7.09 -5.25 -3.22
CA GLU A 22 7.77 -4.01 -3.60
C GLU A 22 6.82 -2.93 -4.10
N ASN A 23 5.65 -3.31 -4.62
CA ASN A 23 4.69 -2.36 -5.15
C ASN A 23 3.89 -1.70 -4.03
N ARG A 24 3.93 -0.39 -4.01
CA ARG A 24 3.23 0.46 -3.06
C ARG A 24 2.57 1.61 -3.79
N PHE A 25 1.67 2.28 -3.15
CA PHE A 25 1.00 3.46 -3.65
C PHE A 25 1.55 4.71 -2.96
N VAL A 26 1.93 5.70 -3.75
CA VAL A 26 2.27 7.05 -3.28
C VAL A 26 1.19 7.99 -3.79
N PRO A 27 0.26 8.43 -2.95
CA PRO A 27 -0.76 9.37 -3.38
C PRO A 27 -0.19 10.77 -3.50
N ALA A 28 -0.73 11.55 -4.42
CA ALA A 28 -0.68 12.99 -4.32
C ALA A 28 -1.82 13.47 -3.41
N ARG A 29 -1.51 14.37 -2.49
CA ARG A 29 -2.46 14.93 -1.53
C ARG A 29 -2.32 16.44 -1.48
N PHE A 30 -3.34 17.09 -0.93
CA PHE A 30 -3.23 18.49 -0.54
C PHE A 30 -2.17 18.61 0.56
N LYS A 31 -1.27 19.55 0.41
CA LYS A 31 -0.24 19.84 1.40
C LYS A 31 -0.90 20.16 2.74
N ASP A 32 -0.26 19.70 3.80
CA ASP A 32 -0.73 19.89 5.17
C ASP A 32 -2.15 19.33 5.44
N GLY A 33 -2.55 18.33 4.64
CA GLY A 33 -3.85 17.70 4.73
C GLY A 33 -3.84 16.21 4.45
N TYR A 34 -5.03 15.61 4.38
CA TYR A 34 -5.19 14.17 4.08
C TYR A 34 -6.06 13.90 2.87
N GLY A 35 -6.59 14.91 2.22
CA GLY A 35 -7.54 14.77 1.12
C GLY A 35 -6.90 14.09 -0.09
N PRO A 36 -7.51 13.03 -0.65
CA PRO A 36 -7.03 12.40 -1.86
C PRO A 36 -7.28 13.31 -3.07
N VAL A 37 -6.20 13.73 -3.70
CA VAL A 37 -6.25 14.59 -4.90
C VAL A 37 -6.94 13.90 -6.07
N GLY A 38 -6.83 12.56 -6.18
CA GLY A 38 -7.48 11.79 -7.24
C GLY A 38 -8.99 11.98 -7.30
N ALA A 39 -9.66 11.94 -6.14
CA ALA A 39 -11.09 12.21 -6.04
C ALA A 39 -11.41 13.66 -6.48
N TRP A 40 -10.61 14.62 -6.05
CA TRP A 40 -10.77 16.02 -6.42
C TRP A 40 -10.67 16.25 -7.93
N PHE A 41 -9.70 15.60 -8.59
CA PHE A 41 -9.60 15.62 -10.06
C PHE A 41 -10.86 15.09 -10.75
N LEU A 42 -11.46 14.05 -10.21
CA LEU A 42 -12.66 13.43 -10.79
C LEU A 42 -13.90 14.29 -10.56
N LEU A 43 -14.11 14.77 -9.34
CA LEU A 43 -15.31 15.50 -8.95
C LEU A 43 -15.35 16.91 -9.55
N PHE A 44 -14.30 17.66 -9.42
CA PHE A 44 -14.25 19.06 -9.86
C PHE A 44 -13.57 19.26 -11.23
N LYS A 45 -13.07 18.18 -11.86
CA LYS A 45 -12.31 18.24 -13.13
C LYS A 45 -11.11 19.21 -13.09
N ALA A 46 -10.55 19.38 -11.89
CA ALA A 46 -9.44 20.28 -11.66
C ALA A 46 -8.19 19.86 -12.44
N ARG A 47 -7.30 20.82 -12.73
CA ARG A 47 -6.01 20.60 -13.38
C ARG A 47 -4.89 20.94 -12.42
N ALA A 48 -3.75 20.27 -12.55
CA ALA A 48 -2.57 20.57 -11.77
C ALA A 48 -1.44 21.10 -12.65
N THR A 49 -0.73 22.13 -12.16
CA THR A 49 0.39 22.78 -12.83
C THR A 49 1.59 22.88 -11.90
N ASN A 50 2.76 23.24 -12.45
CA ASN A 50 3.88 23.73 -11.67
C ASN A 50 3.65 25.20 -11.21
N ALA A 51 4.63 25.81 -10.56
CA ALA A 51 4.56 27.20 -10.06
C ALA A 51 4.49 28.26 -11.18
N PHE A 52 4.70 27.89 -12.43
CA PHE A 52 4.65 28.75 -13.61
C PHE A 52 3.39 28.53 -14.45
N ASP A 53 2.36 27.90 -13.88
CA ASP A 53 1.11 27.55 -14.56
C ASP A 53 1.28 26.60 -15.77
N GLU A 54 2.40 25.88 -15.85
CA GLU A 54 2.65 24.90 -16.89
C GLU A 54 2.10 23.53 -16.51
N ASP A 55 1.45 22.84 -17.46
CA ASP A 55 1.11 21.40 -17.31
C ASP A 55 2.39 20.59 -17.25
N TYR A 56 2.75 20.16 -16.05
CA TYR A 56 4.00 19.43 -15.82
C TYR A 56 4.01 18.02 -16.44
N VAL A 57 2.85 17.39 -16.64
CA VAL A 57 2.77 16.08 -17.31
C VAL A 57 3.07 16.26 -18.80
N ALA A 58 2.45 17.24 -19.45
CA ALA A 58 2.70 17.54 -20.86
C ALA A 58 4.15 18.00 -21.09
N LYS A 59 4.70 18.80 -20.18
CA LYS A 59 6.09 19.28 -20.23
C LYS A 59 7.11 18.15 -20.20
N HIS A 60 6.88 17.10 -19.40
CA HIS A 60 7.76 15.95 -19.26
C HIS A 60 7.41 14.76 -20.17
N LYS A 61 6.60 14.98 -21.21
CA LYS A 61 6.15 13.92 -22.12
C LYS A 61 7.32 13.08 -22.68
N GLU A 62 8.42 13.73 -23.06
CA GLU A 62 9.59 13.02 -23.60
C GLU A 62 10.28 12.13 -22.56
N GLU A 63 10.38 12.59 -21.33
CA GLU A 63 10.89 11.79 -20.21
C GLU A 63 9.97 10.59 -19.93
N LEU A 64 8.67 10.81 -19.95
CA LEU A 64 7.69 9.75 -19.71
C LEU A 64 7.66 8.68 -20.79
N LYS A 65 8.09 8.97 -22.02
CA LYS A 65 8.21 7.97 -23.11
C LYS A 65 9.13 6.81 -22.76
N LYS A 66 10.07 6.97 -21.83
CA LYS A 66 10.92 5.88 -21.33
C LYS A 66 10.11 4.75 -20.70
N PHE A 67 8.89 5.03 -20.30
CA PHE A 67 7.97 4.09 -19.65
C PHE A 67 6.83 3.67 -20.57
N ALA A 68 7.03 3.73 -21.90
CA ALA A 68 6.08 3.18 -22.87
C ALA A 68 5.92 1.66 -22.68
N PRO A 69 4.74 1.08 -22.95
CA PRO A 69 3.53 1.76 -23.43
C PRO A 69 2.69 2.46 -22.36
N TYR A 70 3.06 2.34 -21.07
CA TYR A 70 2.26 2.81 -19.94
C TYR A 70 2.08 4.33 -19.88
N SER A 71 3.02 5.08 -20.46
CA SER A 71 2.94 6.56 -20.58
C SER A 71 2.04 7.05 -21.73
N GLU A 72 1.62 6.16 -22.63
CA GLU A 72 0.85 6.49 -23.82
C GLU A 72 -0.66 6.35 -23.63
N ALA A 73 -1.10 5.92 -22.46
CA ALA A 73 -2.51 5.87 -22.11
C ALA A 73 -3.16 7.26 -22.18
N SER A 74 -4.44 7.31 -22.52
CA SER A 74 -5.24 8.55 -22.57
C SER A 74 -5.21 9.33 -21.25
N VAL A 75 -5.05 8.63 -20.12
CA VAL A 75 -4.80 9.18 -18.79
C VAL A 75 -3.52 8.56 -18.26
N VAL A 76 -2.48 9.36 -18.14
CA VAL A 76 -1.18 8.93 -17.60
C VAL A 76 -1.37 8.40 -16.18
N GLY A 77 -0.80 7.24 -15.89
CA GLY A 77 -0.91 6.56 -14.60
C GLY A 77 -0.38 7.42 -13.44
N THR A 78 -0.93 7.22 -12.24
CA THR A 78 -0.59 8.04 -11.05
C THR A 78 0.90 8.03 -10.73
N CYS A 79 1.59 6.89 -10.86
CA CYS A 79 3.04 6.81 -10.63
C CYS A 79 3.81 7.74 -11.58
N LEU A 80 3.47 7.76 -12.87
CA LEU A 80 4.13 8.61 -13.86
C LEU A 80 3.81 10.09 -13.69
N ARG A 81 2.59 10.43 -13.28
CA ARG A 81 2.25 11.81 -12.89
C ARG A 81 3.07 12.26 -11.68
N ASN A 82 3.23 11.40 -10.67
CA ASN A 82 4.08 11.68 -9.53
C ASN A 82 5.55 11.81 -9.94
N HIS A 83 6.01 11.00 -10.90
CA HIS A 83 7.37 11.11 -11.42
C HIS A 83 7.62 12.49 -12.04
N ALA A 84 6.73 12.95 -12.92
CA ALA A 84 6.81 14.29 -13.50
C ALA A 84 6.74 15.41 -12.44
N MET A 85 5.86 15.24 -11.42
CA MET A 85 5.74 16.18 -10.28
C MET A 85 7.06 16.27 -9.50
N LEU A 86 7.70 15.14 -9.21
CA LEU A 86 8.97 15.09 -8.48
C LEU A 86 10.12 15.73 -9.27
N ILE A 87 10.14 15.62 -10.60
CA ILE A 87 11.11 16.34 -11.44
C ILE A 87 10.93 17.85 -11.27
N GLU A 88 9.69 18.36 -11.38
CA GLU A 88 9.42 19.78 -11.19
C GLU A 88 9.86 20.28 -9.80
N MET A 89 9.55 19.52 -8.76
CA MET A 89 9.94 19.87 -7.39
C MET A 89 11.47 19.90 -7.21
N LYS A 90 12.19 18.90 -7.73
CA LYS A 90 13.65 18.80 -7.64
C LYS A 90 14.37 19.90 -8.43
N GLU A 91 13.78 20.33 -9.52
CA GLU A 91 14.31 21.42 -10.38
C GLU A 91 13.90 22.81 -9.92
N GLY A 92 13.27 22.94 -8.75
CA GLY A 92 12.90 24.21 -8.15
C GLY A 92 11.71 24.91 -8.83
N ARG A 93 10.87 24.16 -9.57
CA ARG A 93 9.65 24.68 -10.20
C ARG A 93 8.37 24.34 -9.42
N GLY A 94 8.52 23.85 -8.20
CA GLY A 94 7.43 23.76 -7.23
C GLY A 94 7.07 25.16 -6.65
N PRO A 95 5.92 25.28 -5.97
CA PRO A 95 4.97 24.22 -5.62
C PRO A 95 4.17 23.69 -6.82
N ILE A 96 3.58 22.52 -6.67
CA ILE A 96 2.60 21.99 -7.62
C ILE A 96 1.22 22.44 -7.16
N LEU A 97 0.46 23.03 -8.06
CA LEU A 97 -0.80 23.71 -7.76
C LEU A 97 -1.98 23.01 -8.44
N MET A 98 -3.03 22.77 -7.68
CA MET A 98 -4.31 22.28 -8.16
C MET A 98 -5.25 23.45 -8.42
N HIS A 99 -5.68 23.62 -9.66
CA HIS A 99 -6.54 24.71 -10.13
C HIS A 99 -7.99 24.27 -10.24
N THR A 100 -8.68 24.25 -9.13
CA THR A 100 -10.13 24.00 -9.08
C THR A 100 -10.92 25.17 -9.63
N GLU A 101 -10.48 26.39 -9.33
CA GLU A 101 -11.08 27.64 -9.78
C GLU A 101 -11.16 27.73 -11.31
N TRP A 102 -10.15 27.28 -12.04
CA TRP A 102 -10.18 27.26 -13.51
C TRP A 102 -11.23 26.31 -14.05
N ALA A 103 -11.30 25.10 -13.48
CA ALA A 103 -12.26 24.11 -13.90
C ALA A 103 -13.71 24.56 -13.65
N LEU A 104 -13.96 25.20 -12.51
CA LEU A 104 -15.28 25.74 -12.18
C LEU A 104 -15.66 26.92 -13.09
N GLN A 105 -14.72 27.83 -13.39
CA GLN A 105 -14.94 28.91 -14.34
C GLN A 105 -15.25 28.41 -15.76
N GLU A 106 -14.58 27.34 -16.19
CA GLU A 106 -14.90 26.69 -17.49
C GLU A 106 -16.27 26.01 -17.47
N ALA A 107 -16.65 25.36 -16.39
CA ALA A 107 -17.96 24.73 -16.24
C ALA A 107 -19.08 25.75 -16.23
N GLU A 108 -18.92 26.86 -15.49
CA GLU A 108 -19.89 27.95 -15.41
C GLU A 108 -20.19 28.58 -16.78
N LYS A 109 -19.17 28.66 -17.66
CA LYS A 109 -19.35 29.17 -19.05
C LYS A 109 -20.11 28.22 -19.97
N LYS A 110 -20.11 26.93 -19.66
CA LYS A 110 -20.63 25.84 -20.54
C LYS A 110 -22.00 25.33 -20.12
N MET A 111 -22.41 25.57 -18.89
CA MET A 111 -23.62 25.06 -18.25
C MET A 111 -24.60 26.18 -17.92
N ASP A 112 -25.88 25.87 -17.83
CA ASP A 112 -26.81 26.80 -17.24
C ASP A 112 -26.60 26.94 -15.72
N LYS A 113 -27.13 28.02 -15.13
CA LYS A 113 -26.93 28.34 -13.71
C LYS A 113 -27.43 27.24 -12.76
N LYS A 114 -28.45 26.49 -13.14
CA LYS A 114 -29.03 25.42 -12.32
C LYS A 114 -28.15 24.17 -12.37
N GLU A 115 -27.69 23.79 -13.56
CA GLU A 115 -26.77 22.67 -13.78
C GLU A 115 -25.43 22.92 -13.08
N PHE A 116 -24.88 24.12 -13.19
CA PHE A 116 -23.64 24.48 -12.51
C PHE A 116 -23.75 24.41 -10.98
N LYS A 117 -24.86 24.94 -10.42
CA LYS A 117 -25.11 24.85 -8.97
C LYS A 117 -25.24 23.40 -8.51
N HIS A 118 -25.86 22.54 -9.31
CA HIS A 118 -26.02 21.13 -9.02
C HIS A 118 -24.67 20.41 -9.05
N LEU A 119 -23.86 20.64 -10.07
CA LEU A 119 -22.50 20.09 -10.18
C LEU A 119 -21.65 20.41 -8.94
N ILE A 120 -21.63 21.65 -8.48
CA ILE A 120 -20.85 22.05 -7.31
C ILE A 120 -21.39 21.38 -6.05
N ALA A 121 -22.72 21.31 -5.88
CA ALA A 121 -23.32 20.70 -4.71
C ALA A 121 -23.01 19.21 -4.62
N GLU A 122 -23.17 18.45 -5.71
CA GLU A 122 -22.80 17.04 -5.78
C GLU A 122 -21.31 16.80 -5.54
N ALA A 123 -20.43 17.59 -6.18
CA ALA A 123 -19.00 17.45 -6.00
C ALA A 123 -18.55 17.69 -4.56
N TRP A 124 -19.15 18.66 -3.87
CA TRP A 124 -18.89 18.91 -2.44
C TRP A 124 -19.46 17.80 -1.55
N GLU A 125 -20.68 17.33 -1.82
CA GLU A 125 -21.30 16.21 -1.07
C GLU A 125 -20.41 14.97 -1.14
N ASP A 126 -20.05 14.52 -2.34
CA ASP A 126 -19.17 13.39 -2.54
C ASP A 126 -17.79 13.56 -1.87
N PHE A 127 -17.23 14.76 -1.93
CA PHE A 127 -15.94 15.05 -1.28
C PHE A 127 -16.05 15.03 0.25
N LEU A 128 -17.11 15.58 0.82
CA LEU A 128 -17.34 15.58 2.26
C LEU A 128 -17.55 14.15 2.80
N ASP A 129 -18.24 13.30 2.06
CA ASP A 129 -18.40 11.90 2.42
C ASP A 129 -17.06 11.15 2.51
N MET A 130 -16.11 11.49 1.64
CA MET A 130 -14.79 10.87 1.63
C MET A 130 -13.77 11.55 2.55
N CYS A 131 -13.84 12.86 2.71
CA CYS A 131 -12.74 13.69 3.25
C CYS A 131 -13.22 14.88 4.13
N VAL A 132 -14.19 14.64 5.01
CA VAL A 132 -14.70 15.69 5.92
C VAL A 132 -13.57 16.37 6.74
N GLY A 133 -12.56 15.60 7.14
CA GLY A 133 -11.39 16.14 7.87
C GLY A 133 -10.60 17.15 7.06
N GLN A 134 -10.46 16.97 5.74
CA GLN A 134 -9.80 17.91 4.85
C GLN A 134 -10.61 19.21 4.70
N ALA A 135 -11.92 19.09 4.56
CA ALA A 135 -12.79 20.28 4.48
C ALA A 135 -12.73 21.08 5.78
N GLY A 136 -12.74 20.43 6.94
CA GLY A 136 -12.56 21.06 8.24
C GLY A 136 -11.20 21.78 8.38
N LEU A 137 -10.13 21.18 7.91
CA LEU A 137 -8.80 21.77 7.88
C LEU A 137 -8.77 23.03 6.99
N TRP A 138 -9.33 22.98 5.81
CA TRP A 138 -9.43 24.13 4.93
C TRP A 138 -10.24 25.26 5.56
N ALA A 139 -11.37 24.95 6.19
CA ALA A 139 -12.16 25.97 6.91
C ALA A 139 -11.36 26.62 8.04
N CYS A 140 -10.59 25.85 8.82
CA CYS A 140 -9.73 26.38 9.87
C CYS A 140 -8.58 27.28 9.34
N LEU A 141 -8.05 26.97 8.15
CA LEU A 141 -6.93 27.68 7.53
C LEU A 141 -7.38 28.78 6.55
N ASN A 142 -8.68 29.01 6.37
CA ASN A 142 -9.28 29.90 5.38
C ASN A 142 -8.80 29.62 3.95
N ILE A 143 -8.71 28.34 3.60
CA ILE A 143 -8.39 27.88 2.25
C ILE A 143 -9.71 27.65 1.51
N GLU A 144 -9.87 28.32 0.38
CA GLU A 144 -11.04 28.23 -0.50
C GLU A 144 -10.58 27.70 -1.87
N PRO A 145 -10.55 26.36 -2.08
CA PRO A 145 -9.99 25.74 -3.28
C PRO A 145 -10.75 26.10 -4.57
N GLU A 146 -12.01 26.50 -4.46
CA GLU A 146 -12.81 26.99 -5.58
C GLU A 146 -12.47 28.44 -6.01
N LYS A 147 -11.70 29.16 -5.22
CA LYS A 147 -11.30 30.56 -5.49
C LYS A 147 -9.82 30.73 -5.78
N LYS A 148 -8.98 29.85 -5.23
CA LYS A 148 -7.53 29.95 -5.33
C LYS A 148 -6.93 28.54 -5.51
N PRO A 149 -5.79 28.42 -6.22
CA PRO A 149 -5.11 27.14 -6.34
C PRO A 149 -4.66 26.61 -4.98
N SER A 150 -4.70 25.31 -4.83
CA SER A 150 -4.25 24.60 -3.63
C SER A 150 -2.98 23.83 -3.91
N GLU A 151 -1.99 23.92 -3.03
CA GLU A 151 -0.75 23.13 -3.18
C GLU A 151 -1.01 21.64 -2.96
N ILE A 152 -0.44 20.83 -3.85
CA ILE A 152 -0.44 19.37 -3.75
C ILE A 152 0.97 18.83 -3.81
N MET A 153 1.19 17.64 -3.24
CA MET A 153 2.48 16.96 -3.26
C MET A 153 2.33 15.44 -3.12
N PRO A 154 3.30 14.64 -3.58
CA PRO A 154 3.37 13.25 -3.21
C PRO A 154 3.60 13.12 -1.70
N THR A 155 2.99 12.13 -1.07
CA THR A 155 3.05 11.92 0.38
C THR A 155 3.60 10.54 0.75
N GLU A 156 3.38 10.14 1.99
CA GLU A 156 3.88 8.88 2.51
C GLU A 156 3.37 7.70 1.67
N PRO A 157 4.25 6.76 1.34
CA PRO A 157 3.84 5.55 0.65
C PRO A 157 3.09 4.59 1.58
N TYR A 158 2.13 3.88 1.04
CA TYR A 158 1.47 2.77 1.72
C TYR A 158 1.05 1.65 0.79
N PHE A 159 0.82 0.49 1.38
CA PHE A 159 0.11 -0.58 0.70
C PHE A 159 -1.37 -0.22 0.63
N LEU A 160 -1.87 -0.16 -0.57
CA LEU A 160 -3.26 0.15 -0.82
C LEU A 160 -3.77 -0.81 -1.89
N GLY A 161 -4.15 -2.01 -1.46
CA GLY A 161 -4.64 -3.07 -2.35
C GLY A 161 -5.83 -2.63 -3.18
N SER A 162 -6.66 -1.73 -2.66
CA SER A 162 -7.77 -1.13 -3.39
C SER A 162 -7.31 -0.22 -4.54
N HIS A 163 -6.13 0.36 -4.50
CA HIS A 163 -5.62 1.26 -5.54
C HIS A 163 -4.56 0.62 -6.43
N ALA A 164 -3.62 -0.09 -5.87
CA ALA A 164 -2.54 -0.70 -6.63
C ALA A 164 -2.86 -2.13 -7.09
N GLY A 165 -3.57 -2.90 -6.25
CA GLY A 165 -3.98 -4.27 -6.57
C GLY A 165 -2.84 -5.28 -6.69
N CYS A 166 -1.59 -4.89 -6.54
CA CYS A 166 -0.44 -5.71 -6.87
C CYS A 166 0.13 -6.44 -5.66
N ALA A 167 0.44 -5.71 -4.59
CA ALA A 167 1.02 -6.28 -3.37
C ALA A 167 -0.03 -7.05 -2.55
N GLY A 168 0.32 -8.23 -2.07
CA GLY A 168 -0.57 -8.99 -1.19
C GLY A 168 -0.30 -10.49 -1.16
N ALA A 169 -1.28 -11.25 -0.68
CA ALA A 169 -1.21 -12.71 -0.67
C ALA A 169 -1.31 -13.28 -2.10
N TRP A 170 -0.46 -14.25 -2.42
CA TRP A 170 -0.53 -15.01 -3.66
C TRP A 170 -1.66 -16.00 -3.58
N CYS A 171 -2.75 -15.74 -4.32
CA CYS A 171 -3.99 -16.51 -4.25
C CYS A 171 -4.33 -17.20 -5.56
N CYS A 172 -4.98 -18.37 -5.45
CA CYS A 172 -5.53 -19.10 -6.57
C CYS A 172 -6.55 -18.24 -7.35
N GLY A 173 -6.45 -18.26 -8.65
CA GLY A 173 -7.47 -17.71 -9.56
C GLY A 173 -8.64 -18.67 -9.78
N PRO A 174 -9.54 -18.37 -10.74
CA PRO A 174 -10.60 -19.27 -11.14
C PRO A 174 -10.03 -20.52 -11.84
N ASP A 175 -10.71 -21.67 -11.67
CA ASP A 175 -10.38 -22.89 -12.40
C ASP A 175 -11.16 -22.91 -13.73
N GLU A 176 -10.72 -22.09 -14.66
CA GLU A 176 -11.31 -21.92 -15.99
C GLU A 176 -10.29 -22.26 -17.08
N GLU A 177 -10.75 -22.69 -18.25
CA GLU A 177 -9.87 -23.11 -19.37
C GLU A 177 -8.96 -22.00 -19.88
N TRP A 178 -9.44 -20.74 -19.84
CA TRP A 178 -8.67 -19.59 -20.29
C TRP A 178 -7.54 -19.18 -19.35
N VAL A 179 -7.50 -19.71 -18.11
CA VAL A 179 -6.43 -19.42 -17.15
C VAL A 179 -5.21 -20.27 -17.49
N PRO A 180 -4.03 -19.67 -17.76
CA PRO A 180 -2.81 -20.39 -18.04
C PRO A 180 -2.46 -21.42 -16.97
N GLU A 181 -1.92 -22.55 -17.39
CA GLU A 181 -1.54 -23.63 -16.49
C GLU A 181 -0.50 -23.20 -15.46
N GLU A 182 0.39 -22.28 -15.82
CA GLU A 182 1.36 -21.66 -14.93
C GLU A 182 0.69 -21.08 -13.69
N TYR A 183 -0.48 -20.44 -13.86
CA TYR A 183 -1.20 -19.82 -12.74
C TYR A 183 -2.04 -20.82 -11.93
N LYS A 184 -2.21 -22.05 -12.39
CA LYS A 184 -2.87 -23.14 -11.66
C LYS A 184 -1.86 -24.02 -10.91
N LYS A 185 -0.64 -24.14 -11.45
CA LYS A 185 0.40 -25.06 -10.97
C LYS A 185 0.67 -24.97 -9.46
N PRO A 186 0.78 -23.80 -8.80
CA PRO A 186 1.04 -23.73 -7.35
C PRO A 186 -0.04 -24.41 -6.47
N TRP A 187 -1.26 -24.57 -6.99
CA TRP A 187 -2.40 -25.12 -6.25
C TRP A 187 -2.79 -26.53 -6.68
N ARG A 188 -2.12 -27.13 -7.66
CA ARG A 188 -2.48 -28.49 -8.16
C ARG A 188 -2.55 -29.54 -7.06
N GLU A 189 -1.64 -29.50 -6.10
CA GLU A 189 -1.57 -30.48 -5.02
C GLU A 189 -2.54 -30.20 -3.88
N ILE A 190 -2.89 -28.94 -3.63
CA ILE A 190 -3.74 -28.53 -2.50
C ILE A 190 -5.18 -28.20 -2.88
N GLY A 191 -5.48 -28.16 -4.19
CA GLY A 191 -6.79 -27.89 -4.77
C GLY A 191 -6.95 -26.48 -5.36
N LEU A 192 -7.66 -26.42 -6.49
CA LEU A 192 -7.94 -25.18 -7.22
C LEU A 192 -9.21 -24.49 -6.65
N TYR A 193 -9.07 -23.80 -5.55
CA TYR A 193 -10.15 -23.03 -4.92
C TYR A 193 -9.86 -21.55 -5.05
N ASN A 194 -10.74 -20.84 -5.76
CA ASN A 194 -10.57 -19.42 -6.05
C ASN A 194 -10.38 -18.61 -4.74
N ARG A 195 -9.35 -17.77 -4.68
CA ARG A 195 -8.93 -16.97 -3.51
C ARG A 195 -8.30 -17.77 -2.36
N MET A 196 -8.03 -19.08 -2.53
CA MET A 196 -7.20 -19.82 -1.58
C MET A 196 -5.74 -19.40 -1.74
N THR A 197 -5.04 -19.15 -0.63
CA THR A 197 -3.62 -18.87 -0.59
C THR A 197 -2.81 -20.13 -0.92
N THR A 198 -1.49 -20.05 -0.87
CA THR A 198 -0.61 -21.23 -0.98
C THR A 198 -0.64 -22.14 0.26
N VAL A 199 -1.41 -21.75 1.29
CA VAL A 199 -1.71 -22.59 2.46
C VAL A 199 -3.10 -23.18 2.31
N LYS A 200 -3.19 -24.50 2.33
CA LYS A 200 -4.46 -25.24 2.15
C LYS A 200 -5.50 -24.81 3.19
N GLY A 201 -6.66 -24.39 2.71
CA GLY A 201 -7.79 -23.98 3.56
C GLY A 201 -7.70 -22.55 4.09
N LEU A 202 -6.63 -21.79 3.77
CA LEU A 202 -6.54 -20.38 4.07
C LEU A 202 -6.93 -19.54 2.85
N PHE A 203 -7.92 -18.67 3.02
CA PHE A 203 -8.46 -17.82 1.94
C PHE A 203 -8.24 -16.35 2.24
N CYS A 204 -8.10 -15.54 1.19
CA CYS A 204 -8.00 -14.10 1.28
C CYS A 204 -9.03 -13.43 0.37
N ALA A 205 -9.42 -12.21 0.74
CA ALA A 205 -10.30 -11.36 -0.05
C ALA A 205 -9.97 -9.87 0.16
N GLY A 206 -10.40 -9.03 -0.76
CA GLY A 206 -10.21 -7.58 -0.68
C GLY A 206 -8.74 -7.18 -0.80
N ASP A 207 -8.36 -6.14 -0.07
CA ASP A 207 -7.03 -5.54 -0.14
C ASP A 207 -5.86 -6.48 0.17
N THR A 208 -6.12 -7.56 0.87
CA THR A 208 -5.08 -8.57 1.19
C THR A 208 -4.67 -9.40 -0.02
N VAL A 209 -5.51 -9.53 -1.05
CA VAL A 209 -5.20 -10.30 -2.27
C VAL A 209 -4.26 -9.52 -3.15
N GLY A 210 -3.08 -10.08 -3.43
CA GLY A 210 -2.10 -9.55 -4.37
C GLY A 210 -2.34 -10.00 -5.81
N ALA A 211 -1.61 -9.39 -6.76
CA ALA A 211 -1.74 -9.62 -8.21
C ALA A 211 -3.19 -9.63 -8.70
N SER A 212 -3.99 -8.74 -8.16
CA SER A 212 -5.42 -8.61 -8.42
C SER A 212 -5.77 -7.19 -8.85
N GLY A 213 -6.94 -6.99 -9.46
CA GLY A 213 -7.36 -5.69 -9.96
C GLY A 213 -7.71 -4.70 -8.84
N HIS A 214 -8.04 -3.50 -9.27
CA HIS A 214 -8.51 -2.41 -8.44
C HIS A 214 -9.80 -2.80 -7.68
N LYS A 215 -9.86 -2.58 -6.37
CA LYS A 215 -10.92 -3.17 -5.55
C LYS A 215 -11.91 -2.15 -4.96
N PHE A 216 -11.46 -1.23 -4.14
CA PHE A 216 -12.35 -0.39 -3.32
C PHE A 216 -13.42 -1.22 -2.58
N SER A 217 -14.49 -0.58 -2.14
CA SER A 217 -15.58 -1.26 -1.42
C SER A 217 -16.31 -2.28 -2.29
N SER A 218 -16.66 -1.92 -3.53
CA SER A 218 -17.37 -2.81 -4.46
C SER A 218 -16.55 -4.02 -4.86
N GLY A 219 -15.29 -3.81 -5.26
CA GLY A 219 -14.37 -4.89 -5.61
C GLY A 219 -14.06 -5.79 -4.43
N SER A 220 -13.85 -5.24 -3.23
CA SER A 220 -13.63 -6.03 -2.02
C SER A 220 -14.85 -6.87 -1.65
N HIS A 221 -16.06 -6.36 -1.87
CA HIS A 221 -17.29 -7.13 -1.69
C HIS A 221 -17.37 -8.30 -2.69
N VAL A 222 -17.04 -8.05 -3.96
CA VAL A 222 -16.99 -9.12 -5.00
C VAL A 222 -15.95 -10.18 -4.63
N GLU A 223 -14.76 -9.78 -4.21
CA GLU A 223 -13.72 -10.69 -3.74
C GLU A 223 -14.19 -11.55 -2.56
N GLY A 224 -14.86 -10.93 -1.58
CA GLY A 224 -15.45 -11.65 -0.44
C GLY A 224 -16.48 -12.69 -0.88
N ARG A 225 -17.33 -12.37 -1.86
CA ARG A 225 -18.31 -13.33 -2.41
C ARG A 225 -17.64 -14.49 -3.16
N ILE A 226 -16.59 -14.21 -3.92
CA ILE A 226 -15.80 -15.24 -4.62
C ILE A 226 -15.17 -16.18 -3.60
N ALA A 227 -14.46 -15.63 -2.62
CA ALA A 227 -13.82 -16.41 -1.56
C ALA A 227 -14.83 -17.26 -0.78
N ALA A 228 -15.97 -16.69 -0.37
CA ALA A 228 -17.00 -17.40 0.37
C ALA A 228 -17.57 -18.60 -0.40
N LYS A 229 -17.85 -18.46 -1.69
CA LYS A 229 -18.28 -19.58 -2.54
C LYS A 229 -17.23 -20.69 -2.62
N ALA A 230 -15.95 -20.31 -2.78
CA ALA A 230 -14.86 -21.26 -2.83
C ALA A 230 -14.63 -21.95 -1.47
N MET A 231 -14.78 -21.23 -0.36
CA MET A 231 -14.71 -21.78 1.00
C MET A 231 -15.82 -22.82 1.24
N VAL A 232 -17.06 -22.53 0.84
CA VAL A 232 -18.17 -23.50 0.94
C VAL A 232 -17.85 -24.74 0.13
N LYS A 233 -17.38 -24.60 -1.11
CA LYS A 233 -16.96 -25.72 -1.95
C LYS A 233 -15.85 -26.52 -1.28
N PHE A 234 -14.82 -25.86 -0.76
CA PHE A 234 -13.71 -26.49 -0.03
C PHE A 234 -14.23 -27.34 1.15
N CYS A 235 -15.11 -26.78 1.97
CA CYS A 235 -15.68 -27.50 3.11
C CYS A 235 -16.51 -28.71 2.70
N LEU A 236 -17.26 -28.64 1.59
CA LEU A 236 -18.04 -29.76 1.07
C LEU A 236 -17.14 -30.87 0.51
N ASP A 237 -16.06 -30.49 -0.17
CA ASP A 237 -15.09 -31.44 -0.75
C ASP A 237 -14.19 -32.07 0.32
N HIS A 238 -14.04 -31.44 1.49
CA HIS A 238 -13.14 -31.84 2.58
C HIS A 238 -13.85 -31.98 3.93
N LYS A 239 -14.97 -32.70 3.97
CA LYS A 239 -15.78 -32.84 5.19
C LYS A 239 -15.01 -33.42 6.38
N ASP A 240 -14.04 -34.26 6.11
CA ASP A 240 -13.22 -34.92 7.14
C ASP A 240 -11.91 -34.17 7.44
N TYR A 241 -11.65 -33.05 6.74
CA TYR A 241 -10.45 -32.27 6.98
C TYR A 241 -10.53 -31.54 8.31
N LYS A 242 -9.60 -31.84 9.20
CA LYS A 242 -9.44 -31.17 10.48
C LYS A 242 -8.08 -30.47 10.50
N PRO A 243 -8.04 -29.13 10.58
CA PRO A 243 -6.78 -28.44 10.72
C PRO A 243 -6.12 -28.83 12.05
N ALA A 244 -4.80 -29.03 12.03
CA ALA A 244 -4.04 -29.29 13.26
C ALA A 244 -3.94 -27.98 14.06
N ILE A 245 -4.35 -28.01 15.32
CA ILE A 245 -4.16 -26.93 16.28
C ILE A 245 -2.87 -27.26 17.05
N LYS A 246 -1.86 -26.39 16.92
CA LYS A 246 -0.54 -26.57 17.55
C LYS A 246 -0.47 -26.01 18.97
N GLU A 247 -1.24 -24.96 19.23
CA GLU A 247 -1.21 -24.19 20.48
C GLU A 247 -2.58 -24.21 21.16
N THR A 248 -2.59 -24.23 22.47
CA THR A 248 -3.82 -24.12 23.25
C THR A 248 -4.33 -22.67 23.28
N ALA A 249 -5.62 -22.49 23.55
CA ALA A 249 -6.19 -21.16 23.73
C ALA A 249 -5.52 -20.37 24.88
N GLU A 250 -5.05 -21.06 25.90
CA GLU A 250 -4.36 -20.43 27.04
C GLU A 250 -2.95 -19.96 26.67
N GLU A 251 -2.22 -20.71 25.87
CA GLU A 251 -0.91 -20.29 25.34
C GLU A 251 -1.06 -19.07 24.45
N LEU A 252 -2.03 -19.07 23.52
CA LEU A 252 -2.33 -17.92 22.66
C LEU A 252 -2.75 -16.68 23.47
N LYS A 253 -3.60 -16.83 24.48
CA LYS A 253 -3.95 -15.72 25.37
C LYS A 253 -2.72 -15.16 26.09
N LYS A 254 -1.85 -16.02 26.63
CA LYS A 254 -0.62 -15.60 27.30
C LYS A 254 0.29 -14.81 26.36
N GLU A 255 0.41 -15.22 25.10
CA GLU A 255 1.16 -14.49 24.09
C GLU A 255 0.50 -13.13 23.80
N ILE A 256 -0.81 -13.11 23.53
CA ILE A 256 -1.54 -11.89 23.18
C ILE A 256 -1.47 -10.85 24.30
N TYR A 257 -1.62 -11.25 25.55
CA TYR A 257 -1.56 -10.37 26.72
C TYR A 257 -0.13 -10.14 27.23
N GLY A 258 0.89 -10.66 26.58
CA GLY A 258 2.30 -10.50 26.97
C GLY A 258 2.71 -9.04 27.23
N PRO A 259 2.40 -8.08 26.34
CA PRO A 259 2.71 -6.66 26.58
C PRO A 259 2.01 -6.08 27.83
N TRP A 260 0.77 -6.50 28.11
CA TRP A 260 0.10 -6.10 29.35
C TRP A 260 0.79 -6.66 30.57
N TYR A 261 1.11 -7.95 30.61
CA TYR A 261 1.78 -8.56 31.76
C TYR A 261 3.14 -7.91 32.01
N ARG A 262 3.85 -7.50 30.96
CA ARG A 262 5.10 -6.76 31.11
C ARG A 262 4.86 -5.39 31.75
N PHE A 263 3.83 -4.66 31.35
CA PHE A 263 3.48 -3.41 32.01
C PHE A 263 3.18 -3.62 33.49
N GLU A 264 2.33 -4.59 33.85
CA GLU A 264 2.00 -4.91 35.25
C GLU A 264 3.25 -5.25 36.09
N GLN A 265 4.22 -5.94 35.52
CA GLN A 265 5.48 -6.28 36.17
C GLN A 265 6.34 -5.05 36.47
N TYR A 266 6.37 -4.06 35.57
CA TYR A 266 7.33 -2.96 35.62
C TYR A 266 6.70 -1.58 35.90
N LYS A 267 5.39 -1.46 36.00
CA LYS A 267 4.69 -0.16 36.15
C LYS A 267 5.17 0.70 37.31
N ASN A 268 5.72 0.08 38.35
CA ASN A 268 6.23 0.76 39.54
C ASN A 268 7.75 0.96 39.52
N ALA A 269 8.45 0.58 38.44
CA ALA A 269 9.91 0.74 38.32
C ALA A 269 10.34 2.21 38.21
N THR A 270 9.46 3.07 37.64
CA THR A 270 9.59 4.53 37.61
C THR A 270 8.23 5.19 37.61
N THR A 271 8.17 6.44 38.07
CA THR A 271 6.96 7.28 37.98
C THR A 271 6.84 7.96 36.63
N VAL A 272 7.87 7.94 35.82
CA VAL A 272 7.90 8.54 34.43
C VAL A 272 7.71 7.41 33.45
N TYR A 273 6.48 7.19 33.06
CA TYR A 273 6.06 6.10 32.18
C TYR A 273 6.82 6.07 30.84
N GLU A 274 7.02 7.23 30.20
CA GLU A 274 7.65 7.34 28.90
C GLU A 274 9.15 7.03 28.88
N VAL A 275 9.80 7.04 30.05
CA VAL A 275 11.24 6.81 30.18
C VAL A 275 11.57 5.58 31.00
N ASN A 276 10.60 4.68 31.24
CA ASN A 276 10.85 3.45 31.98
C ASN A 276 11.83 2.55 31.17
N PRO A 277 13.01 2.21 31.72
CA PRO A 277 14.05 1.46 30.99
C PRO A 277 13.71 -0.02 30.81
N ASN A 278 12.68 -0.54 31.48
CA ASN A 278 12.31 -1.95 31.45
C ASN A 278 11.26 -2.30 30.39
N TYR A 279 10.68 -1.31 29.77
CA TYR A 279 9.74 -1.53 28.65
C TYR A 279 9.68 -0.35 27.69
N LEU A 280 9.16 -0.62 26.49
CA LEU A 280 8.89 0.36 25.45
C LEU A 280 7.38 0.44 25.20
N ILE A 281 6.86 1.65 25.05
CA ILE A 281 5.45 1.83 24.68
C ILE A 281 5.26 1.67 23.17
N PRO A 282 4.07 1.25 22.70
CA PRO A 282 3.82 1.00 21.28
C PRO A 282 4.13 2.20 20.38
N ARG A 283 3.90 3.43 20.85
CA ARG A 283 4.22 4.67 20.14
C ARG A 283 5.71 4.80 19.77
N HIS A 284 6.60 4.38 20.67
CA HIS A 284 8.05 4.44 20.40
C HIS A 284 8.45 3.47 19.28
N ILE A 285 7.92 2.26 19.31
CA ILE A 285 8.14 1.26 18.25
C ILE A 285 7.63 1.77 16.89
N GLN A 286 6.40 2.31 16.88
CA GLN A 286 5.81 2.85 15.65
C GLN A 286 6.62 4.01 15.07
N ALA A 287 7.02 4.97 15.88
CA ALA A 287 7.80 6.13 15.43
C ALA A 287 9.17 5.71 14.84
N ARG A 288 9.84 4.76 15.47
CA ARG A 288 11.12 4.20 14.99
C ARG A 288 10.93 3.45 13.67
N LEU A 289 9.87 2.65 13.53
CA LEU A 289 9.55 1.97 12.28
C LEU A 289 9.28 2.97 11.16
N MET A 290 8.46 3.99 11.40
CA MET A 290 8.14 5.01 10.41
C MET A 290 9.40 5.74 9.94
N LYS A 291 10.27 6.14 10.87
CA LYS A 291 11.55 6.80 10.55
C LYS A 291 12.47 5.90 9.73
N LEU A 292 12.60 4.64 10.11
CA LEU A 292 13.38 3.65 9.36
C LEU A 292 12.87 3.51 7.92
N MET A 293 11.56 3.34 7.75
CA MET A 293 10.97 3.18 6.42
C MET A 293 11.12 4.44 5.56
N ASP A 294 11.02 5.62 6.17
CA ASP A 294 11.20 6.89 5.47
C ASP A 294 12.65 7.08 5.00
N GLU A 295 13.62 6.86 5.87
CA GLU A 295 15.03 7.17 5.59
C GLU A 295 15.72 6.12 4.71
N TYR A 296 15.37 4.84 4.85
CA TYR A 296 16.13 3.74 4.21
C TYR A 296 15.34 3.03 3.10
N VAL A 297 14.02 3.08 3.14
CA VAL A 297 13.17 2.31 2.23
C VAL A 297 12.40 3.22 1.28
N ALA A 298 13.11 4.20 0.72
CA ALA A 298 12.58 5.12 -0.28
C ALA A 298 11.34 5.90 0.19
N GLY A 299 11.41 6.56 1.35
CA GLY A 299 10.33 7.41 1.85
C GLY A 299 10.35 8.82 1.30
N THR A 300 9.50 9.67 1.84
CA THR A 300 9.33 11.08 1.42
C THR A 300 10.60 11.91 1.62
N SER A 301 11.31 11.69 2.74
CA SER A 301 12.55 12.45 3.05
C SER A 301 13.70 12.19 2.07
N THR A 302 13.65 11.07 1.34
CA THR A 302 14.64 10.71 0.33
C THR A 302 14.14 10.91 -1.10
N TYR A 303 13.02 11.61 -1.29
CA TYR A 303 12.33 11.73 -2.57
C TYR A 303 12.07 10.36 -3.23
N TYR A 304 11.68 9.39 -2.39
CA TYR A 304 11.38 8.00 -2.79
C TYR A 304 12.57 7.26 -3.40
N MET A 305 13.79 7.67 -3.10
CA MET A 305 15.02 7.05 -3.59
C MET A 305 15.65 6.14 -2.54
N THR A 306 16.16 4.99 -2.97
CA THR A 306 16.95 4.06 -2.17
C THR A 306 17.97 3.34 -3.03
N ASN A 307 18.85 2.56 -2.41
CA ASN A 307 19.82 1.69 -3.06
C ASN A 307 20.12 0.48 -2.17
N LYS A 308 20.90 -0.47 -2.67
CA LYS A 308 21.25 -1.69 -1.94
C LYS A 308 21.82 -1.41 -0.55
N ILE A 309 22.75 -0.47 -0.41
CA ILE A 309 23.40 -0.16 0.86
C ILE A 309 22.37 0.37 1.89
N MET A 310 21.49 1.28 1.45
CA MET A 310 20.44 1.81 2.30
C MET A 310 19.45 0.71 2.74
N LEU A 311 19.04 -0.15 1.81
CA LEU A 311 18.11 -1.25 2.09
C LEU A 311 18.73 -2.28 3.04
N GLU A 312 19.98 -2.66 2.86
CA GLU A 312 20.69 -3.57 3.77
C GLU A 312 20.81 -2.96 5.17
N ARG A 313 21.11 -1.67 5.28
CA ARG A 313 21.13 -0.95 6.56
C ARG A 313 19.71 -0.88 7.17
N GLY A 314 18.70 -0.61 6.37
CA GLY A 314 17.29 -0.65 6.81
C GLY A 314 16.91 -2.01 7.37
N LEU A 315 17.35 -3.10 6.73
CA LEU A 315 17.10 -4.47 7.20
C LEU A 315 17.79 -4.76 8.54
N GLU A 316 19.02 -4.30 8.72
CA GLU A 316 19.73 -4.40 9.99
C GLU A 316 18.99 -3.67 11.12
N LEU A 317 18.59 -2.42 10.89
CA LEU A 317 17.83 -1.63 11.85
C LEU A 317 16.46 -2.24 12.16
N LEU A 318 15.82 -2.86 11.17
CA LEU A 318 14.54 -3.55 11.37
C LEU A 318 14.69 -4.78 12.26
N ARG A 319 15.80 -5.54 12.14
CA ARG A 319 16.10 -6.65 13.04
C ARG A 319 16.29 -6.18 14.47
N MET A 320 17.03 -5.10 14.69
CA MET A 320 17.18 -4.49 16.02
C MET A 320 15.83 -4.02 16.58
N LEU A 321 14.97 -3.44 15.74
CA LEU A 321 13.63 -3.04 16.15
C LEU A 321 12.75 -4.25 16.53
N LYS A 322 12.90 -5.39 15.85
CA LYS A 322 12.20 -6.64 16.20
C LYS A 322 12.64 -7.15 17.59
N GLU A 323 13.90 -7.07 17.91
CA GLU A 323 14.40 -7.40 19.24
C GLU A 323 13.82 -6.46 20.32
N ASP A 324 13.82 -5.17 20.06
CA ASP A 324 13.24 -4.17 20.98
C ASP A 324 11.71 -4.34 21.14
N MET A 325 11.01 -4.84 20.14
CA MET A 325 9.56 -5.13 20.26
C MET A 325 9.24 -6.16 21.35
N GLU A 326 10.16 -7.04 21.68
CA GLU A 326 9.99 -7.98 22.79
C GLU A 326 9.92 -7.26 24.15
N LEU A 327 10.39 -6.01 24.21
CA LEU A 327 10.25 -5.13 25.37
C LEU A 327 8.98 -4.27 25.34
N ALA A 328 8.13 -4.40 24.33
CA ALA A 328 6.89 -3.63 24.24
C ALA A 328 5.95 -3.97 25.40
N ALA A 329 5.37 -2.93 26.00
CA ALA A 329 4.38 -3.05 27.07
C ALA A 329 3.13 -2.25 26.72
N ALA A 330 2.01 -2.62 27.34
CA ALA A 330 0.71 -1.99 27.13
C ALA A 330 0.01 -1.78 28.46
N ARG A 331 -0.34 -0.53 28.79
CA ARG A 331 -1.02 -0.18 30.05
C ARG A 331 -2.53 -0.38 30.02
N ASP A 332 -3.09 -0.53 28.81
CA ASP A 332 -4.52 -0.76 28.60
C ASP A 332 -4.77 -1.57 27.31
N LEU A 333 -6.02 -1.91 27.04
CA LEU A 333 -6.40 -2.70 25.87
C LEU A 333 -6.18 -1.95 24.55
N HIS A 334 -6.24 -0.62 24.54
CA HIS A 334 -5.95 0.17 23.35
C HIS A 334 -4.46 0.10 22.99
N GLU A 335 -3.58 0.26 23.97
CA GLU A 335 -2.14 0.07 23.76
C GLU A 335 -1.78 -1.37 23.41
N LEU A 336 -2.46 -2.36 24.00
CA LEU A 336 -2.29 -3.77 23.64
C LEU A 336 -2.61 -4.00 22.16
N MET A 337 -3.71 -3.45 21.67
CA MET A 337 -4.04 -3.47 20.23
C MET A 337 -2.94 -2.80 19.40
N ARG A 338 -2.43 -1.62 19.82
CA ARG A 338 -1.35 -0.92 19.14
C ARG A 338 -0.02 -1.69 19.12
N ALA A 339 0.29 -2.43 20.17
CA ALA A 339 1.46 -3.30 20.21
C ALA A 339 1.36 -4.41 19.13
N TRP A 340 0.21 -5.02 19.00
CA TRP A 340 -0.05 -6.03 17.98
C TRP A 340 -0.09 -5.46 16.56
N GLU A 341 -0.66 -4.29 16.36
CA GLU A 341 -0.60 -3.58 15.08
C GLU A 341 0.85 -3.32 14.64
N ASN A 342 1.72 -2.92 15.57
CA ASN A 342 3.14 -2.72 15.28
C ASN A 342 3.84 -4.04 14.89
N ARG A 343 3.49 -5.14 15.53
CA ARG A 343 4.00 -6.46 15.18
C ARG A 343 3.65 -6.81 13.73
N HIS A 344 2.40 -6.58 13.33
CA HIS A 344 1.96 -6.78 11.95
C HIS A 344 2.63 -5.82 10.96
N ARG A 345 2.79 -4.53 11.33
CA ARG A 345 3.51 -3.55 10.50
C ARG A 345 4.94 -3.98 10.22
N VAL A 346 5.64 -4.51 11.20
CA VAL A 346 7.03 -4.96 11.05
C VAL A 346 7.11 -6.14 10.08
N TRP A 347 6.21 -7.10 10.13
CA TRP A 347 6.14 -8.18 9.15
C TRP A 347 5.93 -7.67 7.72
N THR A 348 5.00 -6.75 7.55
CA THR A 348 4.72 -6.14 6.25
C THR A 348 5.90 -5.31 5.75
N ALA A 349 6.53 -4.54 6.64
CA ALA A 349 7.70 -3.72 6.32
C ALA A 349 8.92 -4.57 5.92
N GLU A 350 9.15 -5.70 6.60
CA GLU A 350 10.23 -6.63 6.25
C GLU A 350 10.03 -7.25 4.87
N ALA A 351 8.81 -7.73 4.58
CA ALA A 351 8.48 -8.25 3.26
C ALA A 351 8.67 -7.19 2.17
N HIS A 352 8.20 -5.96 2.39
CA HIS A 352 8.37 -4.84 1.46
C HIS A 352 9.84 -4.53 1.19
N LEU A 353 10.64 -4.36 2.24
CA LEU A 353 12.06 -4.06 2.12
C LEU A 353 12.80 -5.14 1.35
N LEU A 354 12.53 -6.40 1.67
CA LEU A 354 13.15 -7.55 1.00
C LEU A 354 12.79 -7.62 -0.48
N HIS A 355 11.54 -7.34 -0.84
CA HIS A 355 11.12 -7.32 -2.24
C HIS A 355 11.77 -6.18 -3.03
N ILE A 356 11.87 -4.95 -2.45
CA ILE A 356 12.61 -3.85 -3.11
C ILE A 356 14.09 -4.19 -3.26
N LEU A 357 14.70 -4.83 -2.26
CA LEU A 357 16.10 -5.26 -2.34
C LEU A 357 16.32 -6.34 -3.40
N PHE A 358 15.39 -7.30 -3.50
CA PHE A 358 15.43 -8.42 -4.43
C PHE A 358 15.24 -7.99 -5.88
N ARG A 359 14.33 -7.03 -6.18
CA ARG A 359 14.06 -6.54 -7.53
C ARG A 359 15.09 -5.50 -7.94
N GLU A 360 15.96 -5.85 -8.86
CA GLU A 360 17.08 -5.03 -9.33
C GLU A 360 16.70 -4.16 -10.54
N GLU A 361 15.65 -3.35 -10.40
CA GLU A 361 15.19 -2.40 -11.41
C GLU A 361 14.38 -1.26 -10.77
N THR A 362 14.08 -0.20 -11.54
CA THR A 362 13.10 0.85 -11.21
C THR A 362 11.91 0.72 -12.15
N ARG A 363 10.85 0.02 -11.73
CA ARG A 363 9.63 -0.19 -12.54
C ARG A 363 8.53 0.81 -12.25
N TYR A 364 8.48 1.34 -11.03
CA TYR A 364 7.39 2.21 -10.56
C TYR A 364 7.91 3.61 -10.21
N PRO A 365 8.44 4.38 -11.21
CA PRO A 365 8.93 5.73 -10.95
C PRO A 365 7.79 6.59 -10.36
N GLY A 366 8.16 7.49 -9.41
CA GLY A 366 7.18 8.24 -8.65
C GLY A 366 6.60 7.50 -7.43
N TYR A 367 6.82 6.18 -7.33
CA TYR A 367 6.50 5.40 -6.13
C TYR A 367 7.76 4.98 -5.38
N TYR A 368 8.80 4.54 -6.07
CA TYR A 368 10.15 4.36 -5.53
C TYR A 368 11.18 4.32 -6.65
N TYR A 369 12.44 4.58 -6.31
CA TYR A 369 13.58 4.54 -7.22
C TYR A 369 14.71 3.72 -6.61
N ARG A 370 15.25 2.80 -7.40
CA ARG A 370 16.52 2.14 -7.14
C ARG A 370 17.64 2.95 -7.81
N ALA A 371 18.38 3.75 -7.03
CA ALA A 371 19.46 4.58 -7.58
C ALA A 371 20.59 3.75 -8.21
N ASP A 372 20.77 2.54 -7.73
CA ASP A 372 21.71 1.54 -8.26
C ASP A 372 21.17 0.81 -9.52
N TYR A 373 19.84 0.80 -9.74
CA TYR A 373 19.17 0.21 -10.89
C TYR A 373 18.08 1.15 -11.42
N PRO A 374 18.47 2.25 -12.10
CA PRO A 374 17.52 3.34 -12.40
C PRO A 374 16.54 3.06 -13.53
N ASN A 375 16.73 1.99 -14.30
CA ASN A 375 15.94 1.67 -15.48
C ASN A 375 15.02 0.47 -15.26
N ILE A 376 13.99 0.35 -16.11
CA ILE A 376 13.20 -0.87 -16.25
C ILE A 376 14.06 -1.93 -16.96
N ASP A 377 13.98 -3.16 -16.51
CA ASP A 377 14.64 -4.32 -17.11
C ASP A 377 13.62 -5.44 -17.36
N ASP A 378 12.87 -5.33 -18.47
CA ASP A 378 11.88 -6.32 -18.85
C ASP A 378 12.48 -7.71 -19.16
N ALA A 379 13.74 -7.75 -19.57
CA ALA A 379 14.41 -9.01 -19.90
C ALA A 379 14.54 -9.92 -18.67
N ASN A 380 14.82 -9.35 -17.50
CA ASN A 380 15.03 -10.08 -16.26
C ASN A 380 13.87 -9.98 -15.29
N TRP A 381 13.09 -8.88 -15.31
CA TRP A 381 12.15 -8.53 -14.26
C TRP A 381 10.68 -8.39 -14.70
N ARG A 382 10.33 -8.76 -15.96
CA ARG A 382 8.92 -8.91 -16.35
C ARG A 382 8.31 -10.19 -15.78
N CYS A 383 8.30 -10.27 -14.46
CA CYS A 383 7.87 -11.43 -13.67
C CYS A 383 7.18 -10.98 -12.38
N PHE A 384 6.50 -11.92 -11.71
CA PHE A 384 6.09 -11.73 -10.33
C PHE A 384 7.27 -11.99 -9.41
N THR A 385 7.43 -11.17 -8.39
CA THR A 385 8.29 -11.46 -7.24
C THR A 385 7.44 -12.08 -6.14
N LEU A 386 7.91 -13.17 -5.58
CA LEU A 386 7.23 -13.87 -4.50
C LEU A 386 8.13 -13.94 -3.28
N SER A 387 7.54 -13.90 -2.10
CA SER A 387 8.23 -14.23 -0.85
C SER A 387 7.41 -15.18 0.00
N ARG A 388 8.10 -15.96 0.84
CA ARG A 388 7.52 -16.86 1.82
C ARG A 388 8.33 -16.82 3.10
N TRP A 389 7.68 -16.71 4.23
CA TRP A 389 8.32 -16.97 5.50
C TRP A 389 8.38 -18.48 5.75
N ASN A 390 9.58 -18.99 5.98
CA ASN A 390 9.77 -20.39 6.37
C ASN A 390 9.86 -20.45 7.91
N PRO A 391 8.86 -21.04 8.59
CA PRO A 391 8.84 -21.07 10.05
C PRO A 391 9.90 -22.00 10.67
N GLU A 392 10.42 -22.98 9.90
CA GLU A 392 11.44 -23.91 10.37
C GLU A 392 12.82 -23.27 10.40
N THR A 393 13.19 -22.60 9.30
CA THR A 393 14.48 -21.91 9.18
C THR A 393 14.45 -20.49 9.76
N LYS A 394 13.26 -19.93 10.04
CA LYS A 394 13.02 -18.53 10.44
C LYS A 394 13.64 -17.53 9.47
N GLN A 395 13.52 -17.80 8.18
CA GLN A 395 14.05 -16.97 7.10
C GLN A 395 12.99 -16.72 6.03
N TRP A 396 13.14 -15.61 5.34
CA TRP A 396 12.38 -15.31 4.14
C TRP A 396 13.04 -15.97 2.93
N GLU A 397 12.22 -16.63 2.15
CA GLU A 397 12.57 -17.19 0.83
C GLU A 397 11.98 -16.27 -0.23
N LEU A 398 12.81 -15.83 -1.20
CA LEU A 398 12.37 -15.00 -2.32
C LEU A 398 12.61 -15.75 -3.63
N GLU A 399 11.68 -15.59 -4.55
CA GLU A 399 11.75 -16.19 -5.88
C GLU A 399 11.03 -15.32 -6.92
N THR A 400 11.34 -15.54 -8.18
CA THR A 400 10.57 -14.98 -9.30
C THR A 400 9.56 -16.03 -9.78
N TYR A 401 8.41 -15.56 -10.33
CA TYR A 401 7.43 -16.41 -10.98
C TYR A 401 7.08 -15.84 -12.35
N PRO A 402 6.97 -16.69 -13.39
CA PRO A 402 6.72 -16.23 -14.75
C PRO A 402 5.44 -15.41 -14.87
N TYR A 403 5.53 -14.31 -15.61
CA TYR A 403 4.36 -13.56 -16.06
C TYR A 403 3.89 -14.11 -17.42
N VAL A 404 2.64 -14.52 -17.50
CA VAL A 404 1.98 -14.94 -18.72
C VAL A 404 0.88 -13.96 -19.06
N GLN A 405 0.98 -13.31 -20.18
CA GLN A 405 -0.02 -12.35 -20.64
C GLN A 405 -1.29 -13.08 -21.09
N ILE A 406 -2.41 -12.82 -20.44
CA ILE A 406 -3.70 -13.46 -20.70
C ILE A 406 -4.52 -12.63 -21.70
N ILE A 407 -4.53 -11.32 -21.51
CA ILE A 407 -5.27 -10.36 -22.34
C ILE A 407 -4.26 -9.61 -23.17
N PRO A 408 -4.50 -9.41 -24.49
CA PRO A 408 -3.66 -8.56 -25.31
C PRO A 408 -3.47 -7.20 -24.65
N ASP A 409 -2.25 -6.67 -24.70
CA ASP A 409 -1.98 -5.35 -24.15
C ASP A 409 -2.83 -4.30 -24.88
N PRO A 410 -3.73 -3.57 -24.20
CA PRO A 410 -4.57 -2.57 -24.84
C PRO A 410 -3.78 -1.39 -25.40
N LEU A 411 -2.50 -1.25 -25.00
CA LEU A 411 -1.59 -0.20 -25.44
C LEU A 411 -0.62 -0.68 -26.55
N GLY A 412 -0.77 -1.91 -27.03
CA GLY A 412 0.03 -2.52 -28.08
C GLY A 412 1.11 -3.47 -27.55
N PRO A 413 1.86 -4.15 -28.45
CA PRO A 413 2.90 -5.09 -28.07
C PRO A 413 4.09 -4.41 -27.40
#